data_587cc30617e7ec710960395e230b9e32
#
_entry.id   587cc30617e7ec710960395e230b9e32
#
_cell.length_a   1.000
_cell.length_b   1.000
_cell.length_c   1.000
_cell.angle_alpha   90.00
_cell.angle_beta   90.00
_cell.angle_gamma   90.00
#
_symmetry.space_group_name_H-M   'P 1'
#
loop_
_entity.id
_entity.type
_entity.pdbx_description
1 polymer ?
#
loop_
_entity_poly.entity_id
_entity_poly.type
_entity_poly.pdbx_seq_one_letter_code
_entity_poly.pdbx_strand_id
1 'polypeptide(L)'
;MSTDLIIDGFVLGHSTVGGDDATEAILSMYEKLDRPDISFLLISGIVISLYNIVDVKKISEKIGLPVIGVTYEDSKGIEDAIKHHFPKSYDSKLAEYSKLGTREKITLRTSYDLYIRNEGCTVSEATHLLDKLTLQGSVPEPLRISQLLANTLLKAKF
;
A
#
# COMPACT_ATOMS: atom_id res chain seq x y z
N MET A 1 -11.63 8.80 1.45
CA MET A 1 -11.37 10.04 2.25
C MET A 1 -10.91 11.15 1.33
N SER A 2 -11.46 12.34 1.47
CA SER A 2 -11.04 13.53 0.71
C SER A 2 -9.77 14.16 1.29
N THR A 3 -9.17 15.11 0.56
CA THR A 3 -8.02 15.89 1.07
C THR A 3 -8.38 16.81 2.24
N ASP A 4 -9.66 17.05 2.49
CA ASP A 4 -10.18 17.73 3.69
C ASP A 4 -10.36 16.78 4.88
N LEU A 5 -9.84 15.55 4.78
CA LEU A 5 -9.88 14.50 5.79
C LEU A 5 -11.30 14.02 6.16
N ILE A 6 -12.27 14.22 5.27
CA ILE A 6 -13.62 13.69 5.45
C ILE A 6 -13.67 12.25 5.01
N ILE A 7 -14.11 11.37 5.92
CA ILE A 7 -14.36 9.96 5.63
C ILE A 7 -15.77 9.84 5.03
N ASP A 8 -15.87 9.26 3.86
CA ASP A 8 -17.12 9.15 3.10
C ASP A 8 -17.46 7.71 2.70
N GLY A 9 -16.69 6.75 3.18
CA GLY A 9 -16.99 5.33 2.97
C GLY A 9 -15.85 4.41 3.36
N PHE A 10 -16.19 3.14 3.48
CA PHE A 10 -15.26 2.04 3.72
C PHE A 10 -15.65 0.84 2.87
N VAL A 11 -14.66 0.08 2.48
CA VAL A 11 -14.81 -1.26 1.92
C VAL A 11 -13.85 -2.20 2.63
N LEU A 12 -14.28 -3.42 2.83
CA LEU A 12 -13.47 -4.45 3.48
C LEU A 12 -13.12 -5.55 2.50
N GLY A 13 -11.90 -6.02 2.62
CA GLY A 13 -11.38 -7.17 1.90
C GLY A 13 -10.41 -7.95 2.78
N HIS A 14 -9.96 -9.08 2.28
CA HIS A 14 -8.95 -9.90 2.91
C HIS A 14 -8.04 -10.53 1.87
N SER A 15 -6.83 -10.84 2.28
CA SER A 15 -5.86 -11.57 1.49
C SER A 15 -5.33 -12.77 2.27
N THR A 16 -4.80 -13.74 1.56
CA THR A 16 -4.27 -14.98 2.16
C THR A 16 -2.89 -14.74 2.76
N VAL A 17 -2.67 -15.17 3.99
CA VAL A 17 -1.34 -15.14 4.61
C VAL A 17 -0.39 -16.05 3.83
N GLY A 18 0.73 -15.49 3.35
CA GLY A 18 1.69 -16.23 2.50
C GLY A 18 1.18 -16.53 1.09
N GLY A 19 0.03 -15.95 0.71
CA GLY A 19 -0.56 -16.10 -0.62
C GLY A 19 0.06 -15.17 -1.68
N ASP A 20 -0.62 -15.09 -2.83
CA ASP A 20 -0.25 -14.26 -3.97
C ASP A 20 -1.46 -13.47 -4.50
N ASP A 21 -2.44 -13.21 -3.63
CA ASP A 21 -3.75 -12.65 -3.96
C ASP A 21 -3.95 -11.20 -3.50
N ALA A 22 -2.93 -10.57 -2.91
CA ALA A 22 -3.05 -9.20 -2.35
C ALA A 22 -3.44 -8.17 -3.42
N THR A 23 -2.85 -8.24 -4.60
CA THR A 23 -3.16 -7.34 -5.72
C THR A 23 -4.61 -7.50 -6.17
N GLU A 24 -5.09 -8.71 -6.35
CA GLU A 24 -6.47 -9.00 -6.77
C GLU A 24 -7.48 -8.63 -5.67
N ALA A 25 -7.11 -8.82 -4.39
CA ALA A 25 -7.94 -8.38 -3.26
C ALA A 25 -8.16 -6.87 -3.28
N ILE A 26 -7.10 -6.08 -3.55
CA ILE A 26 -7.18 -4.62 -3.65
C ILE A 26 -8.05 -4.20 -4.85
N LEU A 27 -7.87 -4.82 -6.00
CA LEU A 27 -8.69 -4.54 -7.18
C LEU A 27 -10.17 -4.83 -6.92
N SER A 28 -10.48 -5.96 -6.28
CA SER A 28 -11.85 -6.31 -5.89
C SER A 28 -12.45 -5.32 -4.88
N MET A 29 -11.65 -4.83 -3.93
CA MET A 29 -12.09 -3.78 -3.00
C MET A 29 -12.40 -2.47 -3.72
N TYR A 30 -11.57 -2.08 -4.70
CA TYR A 30 -11.80 -0.89 -5.51
C TYR A 30 -13.10 -1.00 -6.31
N GLU A 31 -13.35 -2.13 -6.96
CA GLU A 31 -14.59 -2.38 -7.70
C GLU A 31 -15.82 -2.32 -6.78
N LYS A 32 -15.75 -2.95 -5.60
CA LYS A 32 -16.85 -2.93 -4.61
C LYS A 32 -17.14 -1.54 -4.05
N LEU A 33 -16.13 -0.67 -4.01
CA LEU A 33 -16.30 0.71 -3.56
C LEU A 33 -17.20 1.50 -4.51
N ASP A 34 -17.19 1.17 -5.81
CA ASP A 34 -18.02 1.72 -6.88
C ASP A 34 -18.14 3.25 -6.84
N ARG A 35 -16.98 3.92 -6.78
CA ARG A 35 -16.88 5.38 -6.63
C ARG A 35 -16.12 5.99 -7.81
N PRO A 36 -16.77 6.81 -8.65
CA PRO A 36 -16.13 7.47 -9.80
C PRO A 36 -15.26 8.68 -9.41
N ASP A 37 -15.38 9.16 -8.18
CA ASP A 37 -14.69 10.34 -7.66
C ASP A 37 -13.34 10.05 -6.96
N ILE A 38 -12.87 8.80 -7.02
CA ILE A 38 -11.54 8.43 -6.53
C ILE A 38 -10.48 8.99 -7.47
N SER A 39 -9.50 9.71 -6.91
CA SER A 39 -8.44 10.36 -7.69
C SER A 39 -7.09 9.67 -7.56
N PHE A 40 -6.86 8.90 -6.50
CA PHE A 40 -5.63 8.13 -6.26
C PHE A 40 -5.86 7.06 -5.19
N LEU A 41 -4.94 6.10 -5.13
CA LEU A 41 -4.96 5.02 -4.16
C LEU A 41 -3.69 5.05 -3.31
N LEU A 42 -3.84 4.98 -1.99
CA LEU A 42 -2.73 4.80 -1.05
C LEU A 42 -2.73 3.39 -0.48
N ILE A 43 -1.55 2.77 -0.42
CA ILE A 43 -1.37 1.41 0.11
C ILE A 43 -0.30 1.45 1.20
N SER A 44 -0.63 0.97 2.39
CA SER A 44 0.30 0.86 3.51
C SER A 44 1.05 -0.47 3.45
N GLY A 45 2.32 -0.39 3.06
CA GLY A 45 3.13 -1.57 2.78
C GLY A 45 2.73 -2.28 1.48
N ILE A 46 3.71 -2.79 0.76
CA ILE A 46 3.49 -3.52 -0.50
C ILE A 46 3.96 -4.97 -0.43
N VAL A 47 4.53 -5.36 0.68
CA VAL A 47 4.82 -6.74 1.05
C VAL A 47 4.08 -6.99 2.36
N ILE A 48 2.93 -7.62 2.28
CA ILE A 48 1.98 -7.79 3.38
C ILE A 48 1.77 -9.27 3.69
N SER A 49 1.13 -9.56 4.79
CA SER A 49 0.60 -10.91 5.12
C SER A 49 1.56 -12.06 4.79
N LEU A 50 2.78 -12.00 5.32
CA LEU A 50 3.85 -12.99 5.07
C LEU A 50 4.21 -13.10 3.58
N TYR A 51 4.81 -12.03 3.03
CA TYR A 51 5.33 -11.96 1.65
C TYR A 51 4.27 -12.14 0.55
N ASN A 52 3.03 -11.77 0.81
CA ASN A 52 2.02 -11.55 -0.21
C ASN A 52 2.29 -10.17 -0.82
N ILE A 53 2.71 -10.13 -2.07
CA ILE A 53 3.26 -8.94 -2.72
C ILE A 53 2.16 -8.18 -3.45
N VAL A 54 2.13 -6.85 -3.26
CA VAL A 54 1.22 -5.94 -3.95
C VAL A 54 1.91 -5.33 -5.16
N ASP A 55 1.41 -5.60 -6.35
CA ASP A 55 1.88 -5.02 -7.61
C ASP A 55 1.19 -3.67 -7.85
N VAL A 56 1.84 -2.58 -7.39
CA VAL A 56 1.31 -1.22 -7.52
C VAL A 56 1.15 -0.78 -8.96
N LYS A 57 2.02 -1.26 -9.85
CA LYS A 57 1.96 -0.96 -11.29
C LYS A 57 0.74 -1.60 -11.93
N LYS A 58 0.53 -2.89 -11.69
CA LYS A 58 -0.64 -3.63 -12.18
C LYS A 58 -1.95 -2.97 -11.71
N ILE A 59 -2.01 -2.55 -10.44
CA ILE A 59 -3.19 -1.87 -9.90
C ILE A 59 -3.40 -0.55 -10.66
N SER A 60 -2.39 0.31 -10.77
CA SER A 60 -2.50 1.59 -11.47
C SER A 60 -2.95 1.43 -12.92
N GLU A 61 -2.39 0.47 -13.65
CA GLU A 61 -2.77 0.17 -15.03
C GLU A 61 -4.23 -0.31 -15.14
N LYS A 62 -4.69 -1.13 -14.20
CA LYS A 62 -6.04 -1.68 -14.19
C LYS A 62 -7.11 -0.65 -13.86
N ILE A 63 -6.88 0.20 -12.86
CA ILE A 63 -7.87 1.18 -12.40
C ILE A 63 -7.74 2.54 -13.11
N GLY A 64 -6.62 2.79 -13.81
CA GLY A 64 -6.37 4.06 -14.50
C GLY A 64 -6.12 5.25 -13.56
N LEU A 65 -5.67 5.01 -12.33
CA LEU A 65 -5.43 6.03 -11.30
C LEU A 65 -4.00 5.94 -10.76
N PRO A 66 -3.46 7.05 -10.23
CA PRO A 66 -2.22 7.02 -9.47
C PRO A 66 -2.32 6.13 -8.23
N VAL A 67 -1.29 5.32 -8.02
CA VAL A 67 -1.16 4.42 -6.86
C VAL A 67 0.16 4.71 -6.15
N ILE A 68 0.11 4.89 -4.84
CA ILE A 68 1.27 5.18 -4.01
C ILE A 68 1.36 4.14 -2.89
N GLY A 69 2.36 3.28 -2.97
CA GLY A 69 2.74 2.38 -1.88
C GLY A 69 3.67 3.08 -0.89
N VAL A 70 3.32 3.06 0.39
CA VAL A 70 4.05 3.75 1.46
C VAL A 70 4.64 2.75 2.42
N THR A 71 5.94 2.89 2.71
CA THR A 71 6.65 2.16 3.78
C THR A 71 7.35 3.15 4.69
N TYR A 72 7.46 2.80 5.97
CA TYR A 72 7.92 3.72 7.02
C TYR A 72 9.36 3.45 7.46
N GLU A 73 9.90 2.30 7.11
CA GLU A 73 11.23 1.86 7.52
C GLU A 73 12.12 1.59 6.31
N ASP A 74 13.40 1.90 6.46
CA ASP A 74 14.42 1.50 5.51
C ASP A 74 14.76 0.02 5.73
N SER A 75 14.30 -0.85 4.86
CA SER A 75 14.64 -2.28 4.90
C SER A 75 15.69 -2.61 3.84
N LYS A 76 16.69 -3.40 4.24
CA LYS A 76 17.73 -3.93 3.36
C LYS A 76 17.22 -5.16 2.63
N GLY A 77 16.29 -5.05 1.72
CA GLY A 77 15.82 -6.20 0.97
C GLY A 77 15.16 -7.31 1.83
N ILE A 78 14.43 -8.17 1.20
CA ILE A 78 13.72 -9.26 1.85
C ILE A 78 14.05 -10.64 1.23
N GLU A 79 15.06 -10.69 0.37
CA GLU A 79 15.41 -11.86 -0.43
C GLU A 79 15.74 -13.08 0.45
N ASP A 80 16.57 -12.88 1.48
CA ASP A 80 16.95 -13.95 2.40
C ASP A 80 15.74 -14.45 3.21
N ALA A 81 14.84 -13.54 3.60
CA ALA A 81 13.64 -13.88 4.31
C ALA A 81 12.64 -14.65 3.41
N ILE A 82 12.48 -14.25 2.15
CA ILE A 82 11.67 -15.00 1.17
C ILE A 82 12.23 -16.42 1.00
N LYS A 83 13.53 -16.56 0.84
CA LYS A 83 14.19 -17.86 0.70
C LYS A 83 13.97 -18.75 1.90
N HIS A 84 14.02 -18.19 3.11
CA HIS A 84 13.81 -18.94 4.35
C HIS A 84 12.36 -19.45 4.48
N HIS A 85 11.38 -18.59 4.20
CA HIS A 85 9.97 -18.92 4.36
C HIS A 85 9.36 -19.70 3.18
N PHE A 86 9.89 -19.54 1.99
CA PHE A 86 9.36 -20.11 0.75
C PHE A 86 10.43 -20.85 -0.08
N PRO A 87 11.10 -21.86 0.47
CA PRO A 87 12.20 -22.53 -0.24
C PRO A 87 11.76 -23.17 -1.57
N LYS A 88 10.46 -23.55 -1.70
CA LYS A 88 9.92 -24.19 -2.91
C LYS A 88 9.39 -23.20 -3.95
N SER A 89 9.06 -21.98 -3.57
CA SER A 89 8.51 -20.92 -4.44
C SER A 89 9.33 -19.63 -4.41
N TYR A 90 10.57 -19.73 -3.95
CA TYR A 90 11.49 -18.60 -3.81
C TYR A 90 11.65 -17.81 -5.11
N ASP A 91 11.94 -18.51 -6.22
CA ASP A 91 12.19 -17.86 -7.51
C ASP A 91 10.99 -17.05 -7.99
N SER A 92 9.78 -17.58 -7.83
CA SER A 92 8.54 -16.89 -8.22
C SER A 92 8.30 -15.64 -7.38
N LYS A 93 8.39 -15.75 -6.06
CA LYS A 93 8.21 -14.60 -5.15
C LYS A 93 9.31 -13.54 -5.29
N LEU A 94 10.54 -13.98 -5.51
CA LEU A 94 11.66 -13.06 -5.79
C LEU A 94 11.47 -12.32 -7.11
N ALA A 95 11.00 -12.99 -8.15
CA ALA A 95 10.70 -12.37 -9.43
C ALA A 95 9.60 -11.30 -9.29
N GLU A 96 8.54 -11.57 -8.51
CA GLU A 96 7.50 -10.58 -8.22
C GLU A 96 8.04 -9.40 -7.41
N TYR A 97 8.83 -9.68 -6.37
CA TYR A 97 9.46 -8.63 -5.58
C TYR A 97 10.36 -7.73 -6.42
N SER A 98 11.16 -8.32 -7.31
CA SER A 98 12.08 -7.58 -8.19
C SER A 98 11.36 -6.65 -9.17
N LYS A 99 10.13 -6.97 -9.56
CA LYS A 99 9.29 -6.11 -10.42
C LYS A 99 8.84 -4.81 -9.76
N LEU A 100 8.87 -4.75 -8.43
CA LEU A 100 8.44 -3.56 -7.69
C LEU A 100 9.35 -2.35 -7.89
N GLY A 101 10.55 -2.55 -8.43
CA GLY A 101 11.53 -1.49 -8.64
C GLY A 101 12.09 -0.91 -7.35
N THR A 102 12.74 0.24 -7.46
CA THR A 102 13.35 0.95 -6.34
C THR A 102 12.31 1.76 -5.55
N ARG A 103 12.63 1.99 -4.28
CA ARG A 103 11.86 2.89 -3.42
C ARG A 103 12.49 4.29 -3.47
N GLU A 104 11.65 5.30 -3.54
CA GLU A 104 12.08 6.70 -3.41
C GLU A 104 11.92 7.16 -1.95
N LYS A 105 13.00 7.69 -1.38
CA LYS A 105 12.96 8.31 -0.05
C LYS A 105 12.44 9.73 -0.19
N ILE A 106 11.43 10.07 0.61
CA ILE A 106 10.90 11.43 0.74
C ILE A 106 10.89 11.86 2.20
N THR A 107 10.95 13.17 2.43
CA THR A 107 10.83 13.75 3.78
C THR A 107 9.57 14.61 3.84
N LEU A 108 8.68 14.31 4.78
CA LEU A 108 7.45 15.05 5.01
C LEU A 108 7.70 16.38 5.72
N ARG A 109 6.74 17.31 5.64
CA ARG A 109 6.75 18.56 6.44
C ARG A 109 6.81 18.31 7.94
N THR A 110 6.34 17.16 8.40
CA THR A 110 6.44 16.71 9.79
C THR A 110 7.84 16.27 10.20
N SER A 111 8.83 16.38 9.30
CA SER A 111 10.23 15.96 9.47
C SER A 111 10.46 14.45 9.57
N TYR A 112 9.50 13.65 9.14
CA TYR A 112 9.63 12.19 9.06
C TYR A 112 9.94 11.74 7.63
N ASP A 113 10.77 10.71 7.51
CA ASP A 113 11.08 10.08 6.24
C ASP A 113 10.08 8.97 5.92
N LEU A 114 9.70 8.89 4.65
CA LEU A 114 8.93 7.79 4.07
C LEU A 114 9.67 7.21 2.87
N TYR A 115 9.36 5.97 2.55
CA TYR A 115 9.84 5.30 1.35
C TYR A 115 8.61 4.95 0.50
N ILE A 116 8.57 5.47 -0.71
CA ILE A 116 7.41 5.32 -1.59
C ILE A 116 7.74 4.56 -2.87
N ARG A 117 6.74 3.87 -3.39
CA ARG A 117 6.67 3.42 -4.78
C ARG A 117 5.40 3.98 -5.39
N ASN A 118 5.57 4.83 -6.39
CA ASN A 118 4.47 5.54 -7.02
C ASN A 118 4.37 5.16 -8.49
N GLU A 119 3.14 4.90 -8.94
CA GLU A 119 2.78 4.68 -10.33
C GLU A 119 1.68 5.67 -10.73
N GLY A 120 1.73 6.17 -11.97
CA GLY A 120 0.74 7.11 -12.50
C GLY A 120 0.85 8.53 -11.98
N CYS A 121 1.86 8.86 -11.17
CA CYS A 121 2.18 10.22 -10.72
C CYS A 121 3.69 10.37 -10.48
N THR A 122 4.16 11.61 -10.40
CA THR A 122 5.55 11.93 -10.07
C THR A 122 5.80 11.83 -8.56
N VAL A 123 7.08 11.70 -8.17
CA VAL A 123 7.49 11.71 -6.75
C VAL A 123 7.09 13.03 -6.08
N SER A 124 7.18 14.15 -6.79
CA SER A 124 6.77 15.47 -6.28
C SER A 124 5.27 15.54 -6.00
N GLU A 125 4.44 15.03 -6.91
CA GLU A 125 2.98 14.96 -6.71
C GLU A 125 2.62 14.06 -5.55
N ALA A 126 3.24 12.88 -5.46
CA ALA A 126 3.06 11.96 -4.34
C ALA A 126 3.45 12.59 -3.00
N THR A 127 4.61 13.27 -2.94
CA THR A 127 5.08 13.96 -1.72
C THR A 127 4.10 15.06 -1.30
N HIS A 128 3.65 15.88 -2.23
CA HIS A 128 2.69 16.96 -1.94
C HIS A 128 1.36 16.39 -1.39
N LEU A 129 0.87 15.30 -1.97
CA LEU A 129 -0.32 14.64 -1.51
C LEU A 129 -0.16 14.06 -0.10
N LEU A 130 0.94 13.33 0.14
CA LEU A 130 1.22 12.73 1.44
C LEU A 130 1.38 13.79 2.53
N ASP A 131 2.00 14.92 2.21
CA ASP A 131 2.10 16.07 3.12
C ASP A 131 0.73 16.63 3.52
N LYS A 132 -0.20 16.74 2.58
CA LYS A 132 -1.57 17.19 2.87
C LYS A 132 -2.33 16.23 3.77
N LEU A 133 -2.09 14.94 3.60
CA LEU A 133 -2.79 13.86 4.30
C LEU A 133 -2.15 13.47 5.63
N THR A 134 -0.97 14.00 5.96
CA THR A 134 -0.26 13.69 7.21
C THR A 134 -0.36 14.86 8.17
N LEU A 135 -1.14 14.71 9.24
CA LEU A 135 -1.33 15.74 10.26
C LEU A 135 -0.14 15.81 11.21
N GLN A 136 0.36 14.64 11.63
CA GLN A 136 1.50 14.51 12.53
C GLN A 136 2.21 13.17 12.31
N GLY A 137 3.46 13.09 12.70
CA GLY A 137 4.25 11.86 12.55
C GLY A 137 4.52 11.52 11.08
N SER A 138 4.51 10.23 10.78
CA SER A 138 4.85 9.68 9.46
C SER A 138 3.67 9.03 8.73
N VAL A 139 2.54 8.82 9.39
CA VAL A 139 1.43 8.04 8.83
C VAL A 139 0.34 8.95 8.28
N PRO A 140 0.06 8.93 6.97
CA PRO A 140 -1.07 9.64 6.38
C PRO A 140 -2.40 9.20 6.99
N GLU A 141 -3.31 10.13 7.23
CA GLU A 141 -4.59 9.86 7.90
C GLU A 141 -5.45 8.76 7.25
N PRO A 142 -5.56 8.67 5.90
CA PRO A 142 -6.29 7.58 5.28
C PRO A 142 -5.73 6.21 5.64
N LEU A 143 -4.41 6.06 5.68
CA LEU A 143 -3.74 4.81 6.03
C LEU A 143 -3.87 4.50 7.53
N ARG A 144 -3.74 5.51 8.39
CA ARG A 144 -3.92 5.37 9.83
C ARG A 144 -5.33 4.88 10.19
N ILE A 145 -6.34 5.48 9.59
CA ILE A 145 -7.75 5.14 9.85
C ILE A 145 -8.08 3.75 9.30
N SER A 146 -7.64 3.43 8.10
CA SER A 146 -7.82 2.09 7.50
C SER A 146 -7.23 1.00 8.39
N GLN A 147 -6.01 1.22 8.89
CA GLN A 147 -5.34 0.28 9.78
C GLN A 147 -6.05 0.12 11.13
N LEU A 148 -6.51 1.22 11.73
CA LEU A 148 -7.28 1.19 12.98
C LEU A 148 -8.57 0.38 12.82
N LEU A 149 -9.31 0.62 11.74
CA LEU A 149 -10.54 -0.10 11.44
C LEU A 149 -10.28 -1.59 11.23
N ALA A 150 -9.33 -1.95 10.37
CA ALA A 150 -8.98 -3.34 10.10
C ALA A 150 -8.57 -4.09 11.38
N ASN A 151 -7.71 -3.48 12.20
CA ASN A 151 -7.27 -4.06 13.46
C ASN A 151 -8.44 -4.24 14.47
N THR A 152 -9.36 -3.30 14.50
CA THR A 152 -10.54 -3.37 15.37
C THR A 152 -11.44 -4.54 14.98
N LEU A 153 -11.70 -4.69 13.69
CA LEU A 153 -12.53 -5.78 13.17
C LEU A 153 -11.89 -7.15 13.38
N LEU A 154 -10.58 -7.27 13.18
CA LEU A 154 -9.84 -8.52 13.45
C LEU A 154 -9.93 -8.93 14.93
N LYS A 155 -9.83 -7.98 15.86
CA LYS A 155 -9.92 -8.23 17.30
C LYS A 155 -11.34 -8.54 17.74
N ALA A 156 -12.34 -7.95 17.12
CA ALA A 156 -13.74 -8.14 17.46
C ALA A 156 -14.29 -9.52 17.05
N LYS A 157 -13.55 -10.29 16.25
CA LYS A 157 -13.96 -11.64 15.78
C LYS A 157 -15.35 -11.67 15.15
N PHE A 158 -15.65 -10.66 14.34
CA PHE A 158 -16.87 -10.69 13.54
C PHE A 158 -16.79 -11.74 12.45
#